data_b19b3f857a1f82dbd71970058036fd19
#
_entry.id   b19b3f857a1f82dbd71970058036fd19
#
_cell.length_a   1.000
_cell.length_b   1.000
_cell.length_c   1.000
_cell.angle_alpha   90.00
_cell.angle_beta   90.00
_cell.angle_gamma   90.00
#
_symmetry.space_group_name_H-M   'P 1'
#
loop_
_entity.id
_entity.type
_entity.pdbx_description
1 polymer ?
#
loop_
_entity_poly.entity_id
_entity_poly.type
_entity_poly.pdbx_seq_one_letter_code
_entity_poly.pdbx_strand_id
1 'polypeptide(L)'
;VPEALEKSGVNSDDVIGISVDFTACTPMPVKADGTPLCEIPELRNNPHSWVKLWKHHAAQPYADRINETARKMGEEWLPRYGGKISSEWFFSKLLQILEEAPDIYKEMDRFIEAADWVTWQLCGRETRNACTAGYKAIYQEDYPSKEYFAALNPAFANVVEEKMSRDLVNLGDKAGGLTAEAAKWTGLKEGTTVAVANVDAHVTFPATGDVSSGTMVMIMGTSTCHMLVADSLKEVEGMCGVVMGGIVPGRYGYEAGQSGVGDIFAWFVDNAVGQEYFEAAKKAGVDVHKYLEQEAAKQKPGAHGLLALDW
;
A
#
# COMPACT_ATOMS: atom_id res chain seq x y z
N VAL A 1 1.16 -20.55 9.01
CA VAL A 1 0.88 -20.50 10.48
C VAL A 1 1.25 -21.84 11.13
N PRO A 2 0.80 -23.03 10.65
CA PRO A 2 1.14 -24.30 11.28
C PRO A 2 2.64 -24.52 11.47
N GLU A 3 3.44 -24.28 10.43
CA GLU A 3 4.91 -24.41 10.49
C GLU A 3 5.55 -23.48 11.54
N ALA A 4 5.00 -22.25 11.66
CA ALA A 4 5.50 -21.31 12.67
C ALA A 4 5.16 -21.76 14.10
N LEU A 5 3.96 -22.32 14.32
CA LEU A 5 3.58 -22.91 15.60
C LEU A 5 4.49 -24.09 15.95
N GLU A 6 4.73 -25.00 15.00
CA GLU A 6 5.63 -26.14 15.19
C GLU A 6 7.04 -25.71 15.53
N LYS A 7 7.62 -24.77 14.77
CA LYS A 7 8.99 -24.29 14.99
C LYS A 7 9.17 -23.52 16.30
N SER A 8 8.15 -22.77 16.71
CA SER A 8 8.21 -21.97 17.95
C SER A 8 7.92 -22.79 19.22
N GLY A 9 7.23 -23.91 19.08
CA GLY A 9 6.73 -24.70 20.21
C GLY A 9 5.61 -24.00 21.01
N VAL A 10 5.07 -22.89 20.49
CA VAL A 10 3.94 -22.17 21.11
C VAL A 10 2.66 -22.99 20.98
N ASN A 11 1.93 -23.13 22.10
CA ASN A 11 0.62 -23.76 22.06
C ASN A 11 -0.36 -22.84 21.30
N SER A 12 -1.09 -23.40 20.32
CA SER A 12 -2.10 -22.66 19.57
C SER A 12 -3.17 -22.01 20.46
N ASP A 13 -3.37 -22.56 21.66
CA ASP A 13 -4.31 -22.04 22.66
C ASP A 13 -3.86 -20.72 23.29
N ASP A 14 -2.57 -20.45 23.26
CA ASP A 14 -1.97 -19.22 23.79
C ASP A 14 -1.93 -18.08 22.75
N VAL A 15 -2.31 -18.36 21.49
CA VAL A 15 -2.39 -17.36 20.44
C VAL A 15 -3.69 -16.59 20.55
N ILE A 16 -3.58 -15.31 20.93
CA ILE A 16 -4.74 -14.43 21.22
C ILE A 16 -5.28 -13.71 19.98
N GLY A 17 -4.49 -13.63 18.91
CA GLY A 17 -4.90 -12.93 17.70
C GLY A 17 -3.98 -13.20 16.51
N ILE A 18 -4.52 -12.93 15.31
CA ILE A 18 -3.83 -12.97 14.03
C ILE A 18 -4.19 -11.73 13.22
N SER A 19 -3.27 -11.21 12.46
CA SER A 19 -3.47 -10.12 11.49
C SER A 19 -2.63 -10.36 10.26
N VAL A 20 -2.89 -9.55 9.22
CA VAL A 20 -2.18 -9.60 7.94
C VAL A 20 -1.65 -8.20 7.64
N ASP A 21 -0.39 -8.12 7.25
CA ASP A 21 0.15 -6.98 6.54
C ASP A 21 0.36 -7.35 5.06
N PHE A 22 0.24 -6.37 4.20
CA PHE A 22 0.26 -6.61 2.77
C PHE A 22 0.73 -5.38 2.00
N THR A 23 1.28 -5.61 0.79
CA THR A 23 1.61 -4.51 -0.12
C THR A 23 0.36 -3.73 -0.52
N ALA A 24 0.39 -2.41 -0.42
CA ALA A 24 -0.65 -1.54 -0.92
C ALA A 24 -0.19 -0.85 -2.21
N CYS A 25 -0.98 -0.76 -3.18
CA CYS A 25 -2.35 -1.17 -3.43
C CYS A 25 -2.35 -2.44 -4.29
N THR A 26 -2.83 -3.55 -3.76
CA THR A 26 -2.84 -4.85 -4.46
C THR A 26 -4.29 -5.37 -4.55
N PRO A 27 -5.18 -4.66 -5.25
CA PRO A 27 -6.58 -5.03 -5.30
C PRO A 27 -6.88 -6.11 -6.34
N MET A 28 -8.01 -6.79 -6.15
CA MET A 28 -8.48 -7.87 -7.01
C MET A 28 -10.00 -7.84 -7.18
N PRO A 29 -10.52 -8.25 -8.36
CA PRO A 29 -11.94 -8.41 -8.58
C PRO A 29 -12.43 -9.75 -8.02
N VAL A 30 -13.50 -9.70 -7.25
CA VAL A 30 -14.13 -10.89 -6.64
C VAL A 30 -15.65 -10.87 -6.77
N LYS A 31 -16.27 -12.02 -6.58
CA LYS A 31 -17.73 -12.17 -6.41
C LYS A 31 -18.16 -11.75 -5.00
N ALA A 32 -19.47 -11.65 -4.79
CA ALA A 32 -20.06 -11.26 -3.51
C ALA A 32 -19.75 -12.22 -2.34
N ASP A 33 -19.38 -13.47 -2.65
CA ASP A 33 -18.94 -14.48 -1.70
C ASP A 33 -17.43 -14.49 -1.45
N GLY A 34 -16.68 -13.58 -2.10
CA GLY A 34 -15.24 -13.49 -2.01
C GLY A 34 -14.47 -14.36 -3.01
N THR A 35 -15.16 -15.08 -3.92
CA THR A 35 -14.50 -15.88 -4.97
C THR A 35 -13.76 -14.98 -5.95
N PRO A 36 -12.42 -15.10 -6.11
CA PRO A 36 -11.66 -14.33 -7.10
C PRO A 36 -12.11 -14.64 -8.53
N LEU A 37 -12.26 -13.64 -9.39
CA LEU A 37 -12.68 -13.88 -10.77
C LEU A 37 -11.71 -14.75 -11.55
N CYS A 38 -10.42 -14.74 -11.22
CA CYS A 38 -9.42 -15.60 -11.84
C CYS A 38 -9.61 -17.11 -11.52
N GLU A 39 -10.38 -17.46 -10.49
CA GLU A 39 -10.73 -18.84 -10.17
C GLU A 39 -11.91 -19.37 -11.00
N ILE A 40 -12.65 -18.47 -11.67
CA ILE A 40 -13.77 -18.82 -12.55
C ILE A 40 -13.19 -19.20 -13.92
N PRO A 41 -13.42 -20.45 -14.40
CA PRO A 41 -12.78 -20.95 -15.63
C PRO A 41 -13.01 -20.08 -16.88
N GLU A 42 -14.21 -19.52 -17.04
CA GLU A 42 -14.61 -18.69 -18.17
C GLU A 42 -13.91 -17.31 -18.18
N LEU A 43 -13.50 -16.82 -16.99
CA LEU A 43 -12.91 -15.50 -16.82
C LEU A 43 -11.38 -15.54 -16.66
N ARG A 44 -10.83 -16.71 -16.30
CA ARG A 44 -9.41 -16.91 -15.96
C ARG A 44 -8.43 -16.40 -17.00
N ASN A 45 -8.77 -16.48 -18.28
CA ASN A 45 -7.89 -16.11 -19.38
C ASN A 45 -7.82 -14.58 -19.61
N ASN A 46 -8.71 -13.80 -18.98
CA ASN A 46 -8.64 -12.35 -19.06
C ASN A 46 -7.67 -11.82 -17.99
N PRO A 47 -6.63 -11.04 -18.36
CA PRO A 47 -5.66 -10.53 -17.38
C PRO A 47 -6.27 -9.57 -16.36
N HIS A 48 -7.44 -8.99 -16.64
CA HIS A 48 -8.15 -8.13 -15.71
C HIS A 48 -8.94 -8.88 -14.63
N SER A 49 -9.07 -10.22 -14.76
CA SER A 49 -9.67 -11.07 -13.71
C SER A 49 -8.70 -11.36 -12.56
N TRP A 50 -7.43 -11.03 -12.73
CA TRP A 50 -6.36 -11.31 -11.76
C TRP A 50 -6.08 -10.11 -10.88
N VAL A 51 -5.45 -10.40 -9.73
CA VAL A 51 -4.94 -9.38 -8.81
C VAL A 51 -4.04 -8.37 -9.53
N LYS A 52 -4.21 -7.08 -9.21
CA LYS A 52 -3.37 -6.00 -9.73
C LYS A 52 -2.25 -5.71 -8.73
N LEU A 53 -1.02 -6.00 -9.10
CA LEU A 53 0.14 -5.75 -8.24
C LEU A 53 0.25 -4.27 -7.84
N TRP A 54 0.84 -3.99 -6.68
CA TRP A 54 1.08 -2.64 -6.19
C TRP A 54 1.83 -1.77 -7.22
N LYS A 55 2.86 -2.31 -7.88
CA LYS A 55 3.67 -1.66 -8.94
C LYS A 55 3.05 -1.75 -10.36
N HIS A 56 1.74 -1.76 -10.49
CA HIS A 56 1.07 -1.80 -11.78
C HIS A 56 0.97 -0.40 -12.39
N HIS A 57 1.79 -0.10 -13.40
CA HIS A 57 1.85 1.22 -14.04
C HIS A 57 0.98 1.37 -15.29
N ALA A 58 0.43 0.29 -15.84
CA ALA A 58 -0.37 0.35 -17.07
C ALA A 58 -1.65 1.22 -16.94
N ALA A 59 -2.08 1.53 -15.71
CA ALA A 59 -3.19 2.43 -15.45
C ALA A 59 -2.82 3.93 -15.52
N GLN A 60 -1.63 4.31 -16.05
CA GLN A 60 -1.20 5.71 -16.10
C GLN A 60 -2.16 6.65 -16.85
N PRO A 61 -2.72 6.31 -18.04
CA PRO A 61 -3.68 7.19 -18.72
C PRO A 61 -4.93 7.48 -17.90
N TYR A 62 -5.35 6.52 -17.05
CA TYR A 62 -6.50 6.65 -16.16
C TYR A 62 -6.16 7.54 -14.96
N ALA A 63 -4.97 7.39 -14.38
CA ALA A 63 -4.48 8.29 -13.33
C ALA A 63 -4.38 9.74 -13.82
N ASP A 64 -3.89 9.97 -15.02
CA ASP A 64 -3.79 11.31 -15.61
C ASP A 64 -5.18 11.94 -15.75
N ARG A 65 -6.18 11.18 -16.21
CA ARG A 65 -7.56 11.63 -16.32
C ARG A 65 -8.20 11.91 -14.96
N ILE A 66 -7.97 11.05 -13.94
CA ILE A 66 -8.38 11.27 -12.56
C ILE A 66 -7.83 12.61 -12.07
N ASN A 67 -6.54 12.85 -12.23
CA ASN A 67 -5.87 14.06 -11.79
C ASN A 67 -6.38 15.32 -12.51
N GLU A 68 -6.56 15.24 -13.82
CA GLU A 68 -7.08 16.35 -14.63
C GLU A 68 -8.51 16.69 -14.24
N THR A 69 -9.37 15.68 -14.09
CA THR A 69 -10.78 15.87 -13.68
C THR A 69 -10.86 16.46 -12.29
N ALA A 70 -10.06 15.97 -11.33
CA ALA A 70 -10.04 16.50 -10.00
C ALA A 70 -9.65 18.00 -9.95
N ARG A 71 -8.63 18.39 -10.72
CA ARG A 71 -8.24 19.81 -10.84
C ARG A 71 -9.34 20.66 -11.47
N LYS A 72 -9.98 20.17 -12.53
CA LYS A 72 -11.08 20.89 -13.22
C LYS A 72 -12.30 21.08 -12.32
N MET A 73 -12.61 20.11 -11.48
CA MET A 73 -13.76 20.15 -10.56
C MET A 73 -13.43 20.83 -9.23
N GLY A 74 -12.16 21.11 -8.95
CA GLY A 74 -11.71 21.74 -7.69
C GLY A 74 -11.84 20.81 -6.49
N GLU A 75 -11.55 19.54 -6.66
CA GLU A 75 -11.68 18.51 -5.61
C GLU A 75 -10.75 18.80 -4.43
N GLU A 76 -11.34 19.01 -3.25
CA GLU A 76 -10.63 19.39 -2.02
C GLU A 76 -9.74 18.28 -1.44
N TRP A 77 -9.98 17.03 -1.83
CA TRP A 77 -9.15 15.91 -1.41
C TRP A 77 -7.78 15.85 -2.12
N LEU A 78 -7.65 16.43 -3.31
CA LEU A 78 -6.43 16.30 -4.12
C LEU A 78 -5.16 16.84 -3.42
N PRO A 79 -5.20 17.98 -2.71
CA PRO A 79 -4.04 18.47 -1.93
C PRO A 79 -3.59 17.50 -0.82
N ARG A 80 -4.52 16.66 -0.28
CA ARG A 80 -4.17 15.63 0.70
C ARG A 80 -3.23 14.55 0.14
N TYR A 81 -3.15 14.43 -1.19
CA TYR A 81 -2.27 13.50 -1.92
C TYR A 81 -1.15 14.25 -2.66
N GLY A 82 -0.74 15.40 -2.15
CA GLY A 82 0.31 16.22 -2.76
C GLY A 82 0.01 16.74 -4.16
N GLY A 83 -1.28 16.76 -4.53
CA GLY A 83 -1.78 17.24 -5.83
C GLY A 83 -1.81 16.19 -6.93
N LYS A 84 -1.58 14.89 -6.62
CA LYS A 84 -1.48 13.84 -7.65
C LYS A 84 -1.87 12.46 -7.13
N ILE A 85 -2.74 11.76 -7.88
CA ILE A 85 -3.06 10.34 -7.72
C ILE A 85 -2.17 9.51 -8.64
N SER A 86 -1.63 8.39 -8.14
CA SER A 86 -0.76 7.48 -8.88
C SER A 86 -1.55 6.48 -9.73
N SER A 87 -0.92 6.02 -10.82
CA SER A 87 -1.38 4.87 -11.61
C SER A 87 -1.45 3.57 -10.80
N GLU A 88 -0.66 3.47 -9.74
CA GLU A 88 -0.62 2.31 -8.87
C GLU A 88 -1.84 2.20 -7.94
N TRP A 89 -2.68 3.25 -7.83
CA TRP A 89 -3.72 3.33 -6.82
C TRP A 89 -5.08 2.80 -7.33
N PHE A 90 -5.95 2.58 -6.37
CA PHE A 90 -7.18 1.80 -6.48
C PHE A 90 -8.09 2.24 -7.66
N PHE A 91 -8.48 3.51 -7.70
CA PHE A 91 -9.41 3.99 -8.72
C PHE A 91 -8.80 4.09 -10.12
N SER A 92 -7.48 4.28 -10.24
CA SER A 92 -6.79 4.24 -11.53
C SER A 92 -6.88 2.84 -12.14
N LYS A 93 -6.64 1.81 -11.35
CA LYS A 93 -6.76 0.40 -11.75
C LYS A 93 -8.20 -0.02 -12.02
N LEU A 94 -9.14 0.45 -11.21
CA LEU A 94 -10.55 0.09 -11.38
C LEU A 94 -11.17 0.74 -12.61
N LEU A 95 -10.82 2.01 -12.89
CA LEU A 95 -11.23 2.70 -14.12
C LEU A 95 -10.63 2.04 -15.37
N GLN A 96 -9.38 1.57 -15.28
CA GLN A 96 -8.77 0.77 -16.35
C GLN A 96 -9.59 -0.49 -16.62
N ILE A 97 -10.00 -1.24 -15.59
CA ILE A 97 -10.81 -2.45 -15.78
C ILE A 97 -12.16 -2.12 -16.42
N LEU A 98 -12.82 -1.04 -15.99
CA LEU A 98 -14.09 -0.63 -16.58
C LEU A 98 -13.97 -0.40 -18.10
N GLU A 99 -12.88 0.20 -18.56
CA GLU A 99 -12.75 0.61 -19.96
C GLU A 99 -12.08 -0.43 -20.86
N GLU A 100 -11.09 -1.17 -20.35
CA GLU A 100 -10.38 -2.19 -21.12
C GLU A 100 -11.08 -3.57 -21.09
N ALA A 101 -11.85 -3.85 -20.02
CA ALA A 101 -12.54 -5.13 -19.84
C ALA A 101 -13.91 -4.94 -19.16
N PRO A 102 -14.87 -4.28 -19.85
CA PRO A 102 -16.18 -3.96 -19.26
C PRO A 102 -16.98 -5.20 -18.83
N ASP A 103 -16.76 -6.33 -19.46
CA ASP A 103 -17.32 -7.63 -19.05
C ASP A 103 -16.75 -8.08 -17.70
N ILE A 104 -15.45 -7.94 -17.44
CA ILE A 104 -14.88 -8.23 -16.14
C ILE A 104 -15.40 -7.24 -15.09
N TYR A 105 -15.47 -5.95 -15.43
CA TYR A 105 -16.07 -4.96 -14.53
C TYR A 105 -17.52 -5.29 -14.17
N LYS A 106 -18.31 -5.77 -15.11
CA LYS A 106 -19.70 -6.19 -14.88
C LYS A 106 -19.78 -7.44 -14.01
N GLU A 107 -18.90 -8.42 -14.25
CA GLU A 107 -18.89 -9.70 -13.52
C GLU A 107 -18.37 -9.57 -12.09
N MET A 108 -17.53 -8.57 -11.76
CA MET A 108 -17.11 -8.37 -10.39
C MET A 108 -18.20 -7.75 -9.54
N ASP A 109 -18.41 -8.29 -8.35
CA ASP A 109 -19.26 -7.70 -7.31
C ASP A 109 -18.48 -6.78 -6.39
N ARG A 110 -17.20 -7.09 -6.16
CA ARG A 110 -16.28 -6.28 -5.35
C ARG A 110 -14.92 -6.15 -6.03
N PHE A 111 -14.33 -4.95 -5.91
CA PHE A 111 -12.91 -4.73 -6.10
C PHE A 111 -12.29 -4.49 -4.71
N ILE A 112 -11.42 -5.39 -4.25
CA ILE A 112 -10.98 -5.47 -2.86
C ILE A 112 -9.46 -5.59 -2.77
N GLU A 113 -8.86 -4.89 -1.79
CA GLU A 113 -7.44 -5.08 -1.46
C GLU A 113 -7.19 -6.52 -1.02
N ALA A 114 -6.07 -7.10 -1.47
CA ALA A 114 -5.71 -8.47 -1.11
C ALA A 114 -5.58 -8.66 0.41
N ALA A 115 -5.10 -7.64 1.13
CA ALA A 115 -5.05 -7.63 2.59
C ALA A 115 -6.43 -7.82 3.22
N ASP A 116 -7.42 -7.05 2.75
CA ASP A 116 -8.81 -7.12 3.24
C ASP A 116 -9.47 -8.43 2.82
N TRP A 117 -9.15 -8.93 1.62
CA TRP A 117 -9.64 -10.22 1.15
C TRP A 117 -9.13 -11.39 2.02
N VAL A 118 -7.84 -11.42 2.35
CA VAL A 118 -7.29 -12.45 3.26
C VAL A 118 -7.95 -12.34 4.64
N THR A 119 -8.13 -11.13 5.17
CA THR A 119 -8.84 -10.91 6.43
C THR A 119 -10.27 -11.46 6.37
N TRP A 120 -10.97 -11.21 5.26
CA TRP A 120 -12.31 -11.75 5.03
C TRP A 120 -12.31 -13.29 5.00
N GLN A 121 -11.36 -13.92 4.30
CA GLN A 121 -11.25 -15.39 4.29
C GLN A 121 -10.99 -15.96 5.70
N LEU A 122 -10.26 -15.25 6.54
CA LEU A 122 -9.98 -15.68 7.91
C LEU A 122 -11.21 -15.56 8.83
N CYS A 123 -11.98 -14.47 8.75
CA CYS A 123 -13.03 -14.17 9.71
C CYS A 123 -14.47 -14.24 9.16
N GLY A 124 -14.64 -14.45 7.85
CA GLY A 124 -15.96 -14.53 7.22
C GLY A 124 -16.69 -13.19 7.07
N ARG A 125 -16.05 -12.06 7.44
CA ARG A 125 -16.61 -10.71 7.33
C ARG A 125 -15.81 -9.87 6.36
N GLU A 126 -16.47 -9.30 5.35
CA GLU A 126 -15.85 -8.30 4.47
C GLU A 126 -15.68 -6.99 5.23
N THR A 127 -14.43 -6.54 5.38
CA THR A 127 -14.08 -5.23 5.95
C THR A 127 -13.13 -4.51 5.02
N ARG A 128 -12.97 -3.20 5.22
CA ARG A 128 -11.94 -2.39 4.56
C ARG A 128 -11.05 -1.75 5.63
N ASN A 129 -9.76 -1.91 5.52
CA ASN A 129 -8.87 -1.23 6.43
C ASN A 129 -8.77 0.27 6.10
N ALA A 130 -8.83 1.11 7.14
CA ALA A 130 -8.79 2.56 7.00
C ALA A 130 -7.48 3.07 6.37
N CYS A 131 -6.38 2.32 6.51
CA CYS A 131 -5.09 2.68 5.94
C CYS A 131 -5.13 2.69 4.41
N THR A 132 -5.46 1.56 3.76
CA THR A 132 -5.53 1.50 2.29
C THR A 132 -6.68 2.33 1.73
N ALA A 133 -7.81 2.39 2.42
CA ALA A 133 -8.92 3.26 2.01
C ALA A 133 -8.48 4.72 1.94
N GLY A 134 -7.78 5.20 2.96
CA GLY A 134 -7.27 6.56 3.01
C GLY A 134 -6.15 6.82 2.01
N TYR A 135 -5.07 6.04 2.03
CA TYR A 135 -3.90 6.32 1.19
C TYR A 135 -4.06 5.93 -0.27
N LYS A 136 -4.85 4.89 -0.57
CA LYS A 136 -4.86 4.31 -1.92
C LYS A 136 -6.22 4.39 -2.62
N ALA A 137 -7.33 4.65 -1.88
CA ALA A 137 -8.69 4.75 -2.43
C ALA A 137 -9.38 6.08 -2.15
N ILE A 138 -8.62 7.15 -1.91
CA ILE A 138 -9.10 8.54 -1.79
C ILE A 138 -10.18 8.71 -0.71
N TYR A 139 -10.16 7.91 0.36
CA TYR A 139 -11.06 8.08 1.47
C TYR A 139 -10.53 9.14 2.43
N GLN A 140 -11.25 10.28 2.53
CA GLN A 140 -10.95 11.41 3.43
C GLN A 140 -12.23 11.80 4.16
N GLU A 141 -12.65 11.02 5.18
CA GLU A 141 -13.95 11.10 5.84
C GLU A 141 -15.09 10.52 4.99
N ASP A 142 -15.09 10.71 3.68
CA ASP A 142 -15.90 9.99 2.68
C ASP A 142 -15.10 9.80 1.38
N TYR A 143 -15.65 9.04 0.46
CA TYR A 143 -15.13 8.89 -0.90
C TYR A 143 -15.50 10.10 -1.76
N PRO A 144 -14.81 10.34 -2.91
CA PRO A 144 -15.23 11.35 -3.87
C PRO A 144 -16.68 11.20 -4.30
N SER A 145 -17.28 12.31 -4.73
CA SER A 145 -18.71 12.36 -5.08
C SER A 145 -19.07 11.52 -6.31
N LYS A 146 -20.34 11.15 -6.44
CA LYS A 146 -20.86 10.46 -7.63
C LYS A 146 -20.69 11.30 -8.90
N GLU A 147 -20.82 12.61 -8.76
CA GLU A 147 -20.64 13.59 -9.84
C GLU A 147 -19.18 13.56 -10.32
N TYR A 148 -18.23 13.46 -9.42
CA TYR A 148 -16.82 13.31 -9.76
C TYR A 148 -16.55 12.00 -10.53
N PHE A 149 -17.04 10.88 -10.02
CA PHE A 149 -16.90 9.59 -10.69
C PHE A 149 -17.63 9.56 -12.06
N ALA A 150 -18.82 10.18 -12.16
CA ALA A 150 -19.55 10.31 -13.41
C ALA A 150 -18.81 11.15 -14.46
N ALA A 151 -18.07 12.17 -14.01
CA ALA A 151 -17.24 12.99 -14.91
C ALA A 151 -16.05 12.23 -15.49
N LEU A 152 -15.55 11.18 -14.80
CA LEU A 152 -14.54 10.28 -15.35
C LEU A 152 -15.14 9.34 -16.39
N ASN A 153 -16.25 8.71 -16.05
CA ASN A 153 -17.03 7.83 -16.93
C ASN A 153 -18.45 7.69 -16.33
N PRO A 154 -19.54 7.91 -17.10
CA PRO A 154 -20.90 7.77 -16.57
C PRO A 154 -21.19 6.41 -15.91
N ALA A 155 -20.60 5.32 -16.40
CA ALA A 155 -20.72 3.99 -15.82
C ALA A 155 -19.94 3.82 -14.49
N PHE A 156 -19.13 4.79 -14.13
CA PHE A 156 -18.33 4.80 -12.90
C PHE A 156 -19.01 5.57 -11.76
N ALA A 157 -20.14 6.24 -12.03
CA ALA A 157 -20.82 7.12 -11.08
C ALA A 157 -21.08 6.46 -9.71
N ASN A 158 -21.52 5.22 -9.71
CA ASN A 158 -21.88 4.48 -8.47
C ASN A 158 -20.81 3.47 -8.05
N VAL A 159 -19.56 3.66 -8.46
CA VAL A 159 -18.48 2.68 -8.26
C VAL A 159 -18.29 2.29 -6.78
N VAL A 160 -18.47 3.23 -5.86
CA VAL A 160 -18.31 2.96 -4.42
C VAL A 160 -19.40 2.02 -3.92
N GLU A 161 -20.67 2.30 -4.27
CA GLU A 161 -21.81 1.47 -3.85
C GLU A 161 -21.83 0.10 -4.53
N GLU A 162 -21.42 0.05 -5.80
CA GLU A 162 -21.51 -1.17 -6.61
C GLU A 162 -20.33 -2.11 -6.45
N LYS A 163 -19.12 -1.55 -6.23
CA LYS A 163 -17.87 -2.34 -6.30
C LYS A 163 -17.06 -2.34 -5.01
N MET A 164 -17.52 -1.64 -3.96
CA MET A 164 -16.78 -1.54 -2.71
C MET A 164 -17.69 -1.81 -1.52
N SER A 165 -17.09 -2.12 -0.36
CA SER A 165 -17.76 -2.10 0.94
C SER A 165 -17.44 -0.79 1.65
N ARG A 166 -18.42 -0.24 2.36
CA ARG A 166 -18.25 0.92 3.25
C ARG A 166 -18.02 0.53 4.72
N ASP A 167 -17.83 -0.77 5.00
CA ASP A 167 -17.49 -1.26 6.34
C ASP A 167 -15.99 -1.03 6.62
N LEU A 168 -15.64 0.24 6.89
CA LEU A 168 -14.28 0.63 7.25
C LEU A 168 -14.00 0.32 8.71
N VAL A 169 -12.85 -0.27 8.96
CA VAL A 169 -12.37 -0.64 10.29
C VAL A 169 -11.01 0.01 10.54
N ASN A 170 -10.86 0.62 11.73
CA ASN A 170 -9.63 1.30 12.08
C ASN A 170 -8.50 0.32 12.38
N LEU A 171 -7.26 0.79 12.24
CA LEU A 171 -6.09 0.01 12.57
C LEU A 171 -6.10 -0.37 14.06
N GLY A 172 -5.79 -1.64 14.32
CA GLY A 172 -5.80 -2.21 15.67
C GLY A 172 -7.15 -2.74 16.13
N ASP A 173 -8.24 -2.46 15.43
CA ASP A 173 -9.57 -2.98 15.76
C ASP A 173 -9.75 -4.43 15.28
N LYS A 174 -10.71 -5.11 15.88
CA LYS A 174 -11.09 -6.46 15.52
C LYS A 174 -11.95 -6.47 14.25
N ALA A 175 -11.51 -7.17 13.21
CA ALA A 175 -12.33 -7.46 12.02
C ALA A 175 -13.36 -8.55 12.32
N GLY A 176 -12.95 -9.61 13.02
CA GLY A 176 -13.83 -10.74 13.37
C GLY A 176 -13.15 -11.78 14.25
N GLY A 177 -13.75 -12.94 14.37
CA GLY A 177 -13.13 -14.13 14.94
C GLY A 177 -12.81 -15.13 13.83
N LEU A 178 -11.74 -15.91 14.01
CA LEU A 178 -11.33 -16.94 13.06
C LEU A 178 -12.48 -17.94 12.86
N THR A 179 -12.82 -18.22 11.59
CA THR A 179 -13.86 -19.19 11.26
C THR A 179 -13.39 -20.63 11.56
N ALA A 180 -14.32 -21.56 11.71
CA ALA A 180 -13.99 -22.99 11.88
C ALA A 180 -13.15 -23.54 10.73
N GLU A 181 -13.34 -23.05 9.51
CA GLU A 181 -12.55 -23.43 8.34
C GLU A 181 -11.15 -22.82 8.37
N ALA A 182 -11.04 -21.53 8.64
CA ALA A 182 -9.74 -20.86 8.76
C ALA A 182 -8.93 -21.41 9.95
N ALA A 183 -9.58 -21.86 11.02
CA ALA A 183 -8.93 -22.57 12.12
C ALA A 183 -8.22 -23.84 11.64
N LYS A 184 -8.81 -24.61 10.70
CA LYS A 184 -8.17 -25.80 10.11
C LYS A 184 -6.91 -25.43 9.30
N TRP A 185 -6.94 -24.32 8.54
CA TRP A 185 -5.77 -23.89 7.75
C TRP A 185 -4.63 -23.39 8.61
N THR A 186 -4.97 -22.70 9.69
CA THR A 186 -3.99 -22.00 10.53
C THR A 186 -3.47 -22.84 11.68
N GLY A 187 -4.21 -23.86 12.11
CA GLY A 187 -3.94 -24.63 13.32
C GLY A 187 -4.25 -23.87 14.61
N LEU A 188 -4.94 -22.72 14.51
CA LEU A 188 -5.39 -21.90 15.63
C LEU A 188 -6.80 -22.27 16.05
N LYS A 189 -7.25 -21.78 17.20
CA LYS A 189 -8.62 -21.96 17.67
C LYS A 189 -9.62 -21.16 16.81
N GLU A 190 -10.79 -21.76 16.56
CA GLU A 190 -11.97 -21.03 16.12
C GLU A 190 -12.28 -19.88 17.09
N GLY A 191 -12.63 -18.70 16.56
CA GLY A 191 -12.90 -17.51 17.35
C GLY A 191 -11.67 -16.72 17.79
N THR A 192 -10.43 -17.20 17.54
CA THR A 192 -9.22 -16.40 17.73
C THR A 192 -9.40 -15.06 17.01
N THR A 193 -9.06 -13.96 17.68
CA THR A 193 -9.27 -12.61 17.15
C THR A 193 -8.52 -12.43 15.83
N VAL A 194 -9.24 -12.01 14.79
CA VAL A 194 -8.65 -11.52 13.55
C VAL A 194 -8.69 -10.01 13.60
N ALA A 195 -7.53 -9.36 13.69
CA ALA A 195 -7.44 -7.91 13.62
C ALA A 195 -7.51 -7.45 12.15
N VAL A 196 -7.92 -6.21 11.95
CA VAL A 196 -7.96 -5.61 10.62
C VAL A 196 -6.57 -5.61 9.98
N ALA A 197 -6.51 -5.80 8.68
CA ALA A 197 -5.26 -5.76 7.92
C ALA A 197 -4.62 -4.36 7.94
N ASN A 198 -3.34 -4.33 7.65
CA ASN A 198 -2.59 -3.08 7.49
C ASN A 198 -1.69 -3.15 6.25
N VAL A 199 -1.17 -1.99 5.85
CA VAL A 199 -0.10 -1.88 4.85
C VAL A 199 1.24 -2.24 5.49
N ASP A 200 2.04 -3.08 4.83
CA ASP A 200 3.34 -3.57 5.29
C ASP A 200 4.29 -2.45 5.75
N ALA A 201 4.40 -1.38 4.95
CA ALA A 201 5.20 -0.22 5.32
C ALA A 201 4.61 0.53 6.52
N HIS A 202 3.28 0.72 6.57
CA HIS A 202 2.62 1.51 7.62
C HIS A 202 2.64 0.82 8.98
N VAL A 203 2.52 -0.52 9.02
CA VAL A 203 2.59 -1.28 10.28
C VAL A 203 3.97 -1.24 10.93
N THR A 204 5.01 -0.95 10.14
CA THR A 204 6.38 -0.78 10.64
C THR A 204 6.49 0.44 11.56
N PHE A 205 5.67 1.48 11.37
CA PHE A 205 5.72 2.68 12.20
C PHE A 205 5.43 2.36 13.69
N PRO A 206 4.27 1.80 14.07
CA PRO A 206 4.01 1.45 15.46
C PRO A 206 4.93 0.34 15.99
N ALA A 207 5.50 -0.51 15.12
CA ALA A 207 6.45 -1.55 15.52
C ALA A 207 7.77 -0.99 16.06
N THR A 208 8.12 0.27 15.80
CA THR A 208 9.28 0.94 16.41
C THR A 208 9.10 1.21 17.91
N GLY A 209 7.86 1.14 18.40
CA GLY A 209 7.51 1.45 19.80
C GLY A 209 7.34 2.94 20.11
N ASP A 210 7.60 3.84 19.16
CA ASP A 210 7.36 5.26 19.29
C ASP A 210 6.30 5.72 18.27
N VAL A 211 5.15 6.13 18.77
CA VAL A 211 4.03 6.65 17.98
C VAL A 211 3.76 8.14 18.26
N SER A 212 4.72 8.83 18.85
CA SER A 212 4.58 10.25 19.20
C SER A 212 4.56 11.16 17.97
N SER A 213 3.86 12.29 18.10
CA SER A 213 3.82 13.33 17.08
C SER A 213 5.23 13.89 16.83
N GLY A 214 5.60 14.01 15.54
CA GLY A 214 6.93 14.46 15.13
C GLY A 214 7.96 13.35 14.97
N THR A 215 7.66 12.10 15.34
CA THR A 215 8.51 10.95 15.04
C THR A 215 8.40 10.61 13.56
N MET A 216 9.55 10.42 12.90
CA MET A 216 9.66 9.99 11.51
C MET A 216 10.28 8.60 11.44
N VAL A 217 9.66 7.72 10.69
CA VAL A 217 10.17 6.38 10.38
C VAL A 217 10.44 6.27 8.89
N MET A 218 11.63 5.83 8.53
CA MET A 218 12.04 5.60 7.15
C MET A 218 12.23 4.10 6.92
N ILE A 219 11.41 3.54 6.05
CA ILE A 219 11.48 2.13 5.64
C ILE A 219 12.29 2.09 4.34
N MET A 220 13.57 1.75 4.46
CA MET A 220 14.54 1.79 3.36
C MET A 220 14.80 0.40 2.79
N GLY A 221 14.65 0.27 1.47
CA GLY A 221 14.97 -0.91 0.70
C GLY A 221 15.37 -0.52 -0.72
N THR A 222 14.89 -1.23 -1.71
CA THR A 222 14.97 -0.83 -3.14
C THR A 222 14.35 0.56 -3.35
N SER A 223 13.19 0.78 -2.74
CA SER A 223 12.53 2.08 -2.57
C SER A 223 12.56 2.51 -1.10
N THR A 224 12.09 3.71 -0.81
CA THR A 224 11.95 4.19 0.57
C THR A 224 10.56 4.78 0.80
N CYS A 225 9.92 4.36 1.91
CA CYS A 225 8.73 5.00 2.44
C CYS A 225 9.10 5.83 3.65
N HIS A 226 8.68 7.09 3.67
CA HIS A 226 8.86 8.02 4.79
C HIS A 226 7.51 8.19 5.47
N MET A 227 7.45 7.86 6.74
CA MET A 227 6.24 7.92 7.55
C MET A 227 6.41 8.89 8.70
N LEU A 228 5.42 9.74 8.93
CA LEU A 228 5.39 10.67 10.04
C LEU A 228 3.96 10.76 10.57
N VAL A 229 3.79 10.93 11.88
CA VAL A 229 2.49 11.25 12.50
C VAL A 229 2.50 12.63 13.11
N ALA A 230 1.36 13.32 13.04
CA ALA A 230 1.17 14.65 13.61
C ALA A 230 -0.25 14.81 14.18
N ASP A 231 -0.39 15.75 15.12
CA ASP A 231 -1.68 16.05 15.77
C ASP A 231 -2.54 17.02 14.95
N SER A 232 -1.96 17.67 13.92
CA SER A 232 -2.67 18.62 13.06
C SER A 232 -2.44 18.33 11.59
N LEU A 233 -3.44 18.64 10.77
CA LEU A 233 -3.35 18.54 9.32
C LEU A 233 -2.46 19.64 8.76
N LYS A 234 -1.57 19.24 7.86
CA LYS A 234 -0.84 20.13 6.96
C LYS A 234 -0.72 19.47 5.59
N GLU A 235 -1.25 20.10 4.58
CA GLU A 235 -1.06 19.64 3.21
C GLU A 235 0.36 19.99 2.74
N VAL A 236 1.02 19.03 2.11
CA VAL A 236 2.39 19.16 1.62
C VAL A 236 2.44 18.70 0.18
N GLU A 237 2.81 19.60 -0.73
CA GLU A 237 2.93 19.30 -2.14
C GLU A 237 3.96 18.17 -2.39
N GLY A 238 3.62 17.24 -3.29
CA GLY A 238 4.48 16.12 -3.65
C GLY A 238 4.46 14.93 -2.69
N MET A 239 3.69 14.97 -1.61
CA MET A 239 3.51 13.81 -0.73
C MET A 239 2.64 12.73 -1.37
N CYS A 240 2.82 11.49 -0.93
CA CYS A 240 1.93 10.38 -1.33
C CYS A 240 0.57 10.45 -0.65
N GLY A 241 0.49 11.02 0.57
CA GLY A 241 -0.79 11.19 1.24
C GLY A 241 -0.69 11.64 2.69
N VAL A 242 -1.76 12.28 3.15
CA VAL A 242 -2.01 12.55 4.56
C VAL A 242 -3.41 12.07 4.92
N VAL A 243 -3.51 11.17 5.91
CA VAL A 243 -4.76 10.48 6.25
C VAL A 243 -4.96 10.49 7.77
N MET A 244 -6.15 10.91 8.21
CA MET A 244 -6.52 10.80 9.62
C MET A 244 -6.66 9.31 10.01
N GLY A 245 -5.90 8.89 11.02
CA GLY A 245 -5.90 7.50 11.49
C GLY A 245 -5.24 6.49 10.54
N GLY A 246 -4.61 6.94 9.46
CA GLY A 246 -4.05 6.05 8.44
C GLY A 246 -2.80 5.28 8.88
N ILE A 247 -2.06 5.76 9.88
CA ILE A 247 -0.89 5.09 10.49
C ILE A 247 -1.18 4.77 11.96
N VAL A 248 -1.61 5.76 12.71
CA VAL A 248 -1.95 5.66 14.14
C VAL A 248 -3.36 6.24 14.33
N PRO A 249 -4.30 5.50 14.94
CA PRO A 249 -5.64 6.01 15.21
C PRO A 249 -5.62 7.36 15.94
N GLY A 250 -6.47 8.30 15.48
CA GLY A 250 -6.60 9.62 16.08
C GLY A 250 -5.50 10.63 15.73
N ARG A 251 -4.57 10.29 14.83
CA ARG A 251 -3.52 11.20 14.34
C ARG A 251 -3.49 11.25 12.83
N TYR A 252 -3.01 12.37 12.30
CA TYR A 252 -2.72 12.48 10.86
C TYR A 252 -1.45 11.71 10.55
N GLY A 253 -1.57 10.69 9.69
CA GLY A 253 -0.45 9.95 9.14
C GLY A 253 -0.01 10.55 7.81
N TYR A 254 1.28 10.78 7.65
CA TYR A 254 1.92 11.34 6.46
C TYR A 254 2.76 10.27 5.79
N GLU A 255 2.55 10.07 4.50
CA GLU A 255 3.36 9.18 3.66
C GLU A 255 4.05 10.00 2.57
N ALA A 256 5.37 9.86 2.46
CA ALA A 256 6.12 10.27 1.30
C ALA A 256 6.93 9.05 0.80
N GLY A 257 7.16 8.97 -0.49
CA GLY A 257 7.87 7.85 -1.09
C GLY A 257 8.94 8.28 -2.06
N GLN A 258 9.96 7.44 -2.18
CA GLN A 258 11.02 7.55 -3.17
C GLN A 258 11.13 6.19 -3.88
N SER A 259 10.88 6.16 -5.19
CA SER A 259 10.73 4.93 -5.97
C SER A 259 12.01 4.13 -6.11
N GLY A 260 13.17 4.79 -6.04
CA GLY A 260 14.49 4.16 -6.07
C GLY A 260 15.39 4.76 -4.98
N VAL A 261 16.07 3.91 -4.26
CA VAL A 261 17.14 4.28 -3.31
C VAL A 261 18.29 3.30 -3.45
N GLY A 262 18.10 2.03 -3.11
CA GLY A 262 19.12 1.01 -3.27
C GLY A 262 19.53 0.81 -4.73
N ASP A 263 18.57 0.81 -5.63
CA ASP A 263 18.83 0.68 -7.08
C ASP A 263 19.59 1.88 -7.65
N ILE A 264 19.34 3.10 -7.13
CA ILE A 264 20.09 4.31 -7.52
C ILE A 264 21.56 4.16 -7.13
N PHE A 265 21.82 3.72 -5.89
CA PHE A 265 23.18 3.49 -5.43
C PHE A 265 23.88 2.39 -6.24
N ALA A 266 23.19 1.27 -6.51
CA ALA A 266 23.72 0.21 -7.34
C ALA A 266 24.04 0.71 -8.75
N TRP A 267 23.11 1.40 -9.39
CA TRP A 267 23.31 1.98 -10.72
C TRP A 267 24.51 2.94 -10.75
N PHE A 268 24.61 3.81 -9.75
CA PHE A 268 25.73 4.76 -9.67
C PHE A 268 27.07 4.05 -9.51
N VAL A 269 27.14 3.03 -8.66
CA VAL A 269 28.35 2.25 -8.47
C VAL A 269 28.74 1.53 -9.75
N ASP A 270 27.80 0.91 -10.43
CA ASP A 270 28.04 0.13 -11.65
C ASP A 270 28.41 1.00 -12.87
N ASN A 271 27.96 2.25 -12.92
CA ASN A 271 28.07 3.08 -14.13
C ASN A 271 28.97 4.34 -13.95
N ALA A 272 29.20 4.81 -12.73
CA ALA A 272 29.84 6.10 -12.49
C ALA A 272 31.03 6.06 -11.52
N VAL A 273 31.25 4.96 -10.82
CA VAL A 273 32.41 4.81 -9.93
C VAL A 273 33.64 4.34 -10.70
N GLY A 274 34.74 5.05 -10.53
CA GLY A 274 36.01 4.71 -11.20
C GLY A 274 36.62 3.40 -10.70
N GLN A 275 37.35 2.73 -11.58
CA GLN A 275 37.97 1.41 -11.31
C GLN A 275 38.93 1.46 -10.10
N GLU A 276 39.53 2.61 -9.82
CA GLU A 276 40.43 2.83 -8.68
C GLU A 276 39.74 2.61 -7.34
N TYR A 277 38.46 2.88 -7.22
CA TYR A 277 37.70 2.65 -5.99
C TYR A 277 37.42 1.15 -5.77
N PHE A 278 37.13 0.40 -6.84
CA PHE A 278 37.00 -1.06 -6.76
C PHE A 278 38.33 -1.73 -6.36
N GLU A 279 39.45 -1.26 -6.89
CA GLU A 279 40.77 -1.76 -6.53
C GLU A 279 41.11 -1.42 -5.07
N ALA A 280 40.80 -0.23 -4.63
CA ALA A 280 41.00 0.20 -3.25
C ALA A 280 40.14 -0.60 -2.26
N ALA A 281 38.88 -0.83 -2.58
CA ALA A 281 37.98 -1.67 -1.79
C ALA A 281 38.50 -3.10 -1.67
N LYS A 282 38.93 -3.69 -2.80
CA LYS A 282 39.52 -5.03 -2.83
C LYS A 282 40.79 -5.11 -1.98
N LYS A 283 41.67 -4.11 -2.06
CA LYS A 283 42.87 -4.01 -1.22
C LYS A 283 42.53 -3.88 0.26
N ALA A 284 41.47 -3.16 0.59
CA ALA A 284 40.99 -3.00 1.95
C ALA A 284 40.21 -4.23 2.49
N GLY A 285 39.89 -5.19 1.62
CA GLY A 285 39.15 -6.42 1.98
C GLY A 285 37.67 -6.16 2.31
N VAL A 286 37.08 -5.11 1.70
CA VAL A 286 35.68 -4.73 1.91
C VAL A 286 34.95 -4.64 0.57
N ASP A 287 33.61 -4.67 0.62
CA ASP A 287 32.76 -4.35 -0.53
C ASP A 287 32.91 -2.89 -0.94
N VAL A 288 32.72 -2.59 -2.25
CA VAL A 288 32.88 -1.23 -2.79
C VAL A 288 31.92 -0.22 -2.16
N HIS A 289 30.66 -0.60 -1.87
CA HIS A 289 29.71 0.28 -1.19
C HIS A 289 30.21 0.61 0.22
N LYS A 290 30.73 -0.37 0.94
CA LYS A 290 31.31 -0.17 2.28
C LYS A 290 32.54 0.71 2.24
N TYR A 291 33.40 0.56 1.22
CA TYR A 291 34.55 1.42 1.02
C TYR A 291 34.11 2.89 0.77
N LEU A 292 33.15 3.10 -0.14
CA LEU A 292 32.62 4.42 -0.46
C LEU A 292 31.93 5.07 0.75
N GLU A 293 31.20 4.30 1.56
CA GLU A 293 30.63 4.76 2.82
C GLU A 293 31.71 5.27 3.80
N GLN A 294 32.82 4.55 3.93
CA GLN A 294 33.94 4.93 4.78
C GLN A 294 34.62 6.22 4.28
N GLU A 295 34.72 6.40 2.97
CA GLU A 295 35.26 7.64 2.37
C GLU A 295 34.28 8.83 2.55
N ALA A 296 32.99 8.60 2.35
CA ALA A 296 31.95 9.59 2.56
C ALA A 296 31.87 10.06 4.03
N ALA A 297 32.04 9.16 4.98
CA ALA A 297 32.01 9.46 6.42
C ALA A 297 33.12 10.43 6.86
N LYS A 298 34.18 10.63 6.06
CA LYS A 298 35.22 11.63 6.30
C LYS A 298 34.80 13.04 5.92
N GLN A 299 33.66 13.19 5.27
CA GLN A 299 33.16 14.46 4.76
C GLN A 299 31.92 14.90 5.56
N LYS A 300 31.68 16.19 5.64
CA LYS A 300 30.44 16.73 6.22
C LYS A 300 29.32 16.66 5.19
N PRO A 301 28.04 16.43 5.60
CA PRO A 301 26.91 16.58 4.70
C PRO A 301 26.95 17.91 3.95
N GLY A 302 26.71 17.88 2.62
CA GLY A 302 26.80 19.08 1.77
C GLY A 302 28.22 19.55 1.47
N ALA A 303 29.26 18.81 1.81
CA ALA A 303 30.62 19.11 1.37
C ALA A 303 30.64 19.25 -0.16
N HIS A 304 31.37 20.25 -0.66
CA HIS A 304 31.49 20.61 -2.08
C HIS A 304 30.20 21.12 -2.76
N GLY A 305 29.08 21.28 -2.04
CA GLY A 305 27.82 21.83 -2.56
C GLY A 305 27.13 20.98 -3.64
N LEU A 306 27.49 19.69 -3.75
CA LEU A 306 26.89 18.78 -4.72
C LEU A 306 25.60 18.18 -4.15
N LEU A 307 24.55 18.15 -4.97
CA LEU A 307 23.27 17.50 -4.71
C LEU A 307 22.96 16.55 -5.87
N ALA A 308 22.47 15.36 -5.55
CA ALA A 308 21.95 14.43 -6.53
C ALA A 308 20.42 14.43 -6.47
N LEU A 309 19.77 14.41 -7.63
CA LEU A 309 18.34 14.30 -7.81
C LEU A 309 18.06 13.00 -8.57
N ASP A 310 16.99 12.32 -8.21
CA ASP A 310 16.61 11.00 -8.73
C ASP A 310 15.44 11.07 -9.74
N TRP A 311 15.58 11.90 -10.75
CA TRP A 311 14.53 12.05 -11.77
C TRP A 311 14.40 10.80 -12.66
#